data_d2e41bbbb7603994ec1bd59f3da847e9
#
_entry.id   d2e41bbbb7603994ec1bd59f3da847e9
#
_cell.length_a   1.000
_cell.length_b   1.000
_cell.length_c   1.000
_cell.angle_alpha   90.00
_cell.angle_beta   90.00
_cell.angle_gamma   90.00
#
_symmetry.space_group_name_H-M   'P 1'
#
loop_
_entity.id
_entity.type
_entity.pdbx_description
1 polymer ?
#
loop_
_entity_poly.entity_id
_entity_poly.type
_entity_poly.pdbx_seq_one_letter_code
_entity_poly.pdbx_strand_id
1 'polypeptide(L)'
;MRRGFDALLLALPLAAAAAPPCDKPLYLSFDTGHMGVAPLVAEVLARQQVKATFFLANERTLSGGSSLDDQWAPWWKARAAEGHAFGSHTWDHDSWLADVGTAVRVKPSQGPQAGQVRTLDAAGYCAELQRPAQRFEAMTGQKMQALFRAPGGKTSPALLAAARSCGWSHVGWTPAGFLGDELPSERHSNAQLLQRALRDIRAGDILLAHLGIWSRRDAWAPAVLEPLIAGLKQRGFCFATLRDHPQFAAVPTR
;
A
#
# COMPACT_ATOMS: atom_id res chain seq x y z
N MET A 1 -40.00 48.69 33.98
CA MET A 1 -40.21 47.70 32.90
C MET A 1 -39.08 47.74 31.94
N ARG A 2 -38.11 46.83 32.07
CA ARG A 2 -36.98 46.69 31.11
C ARG A 2 -37.26 45.46 30.25
N ARG A 3 -37.47 45.65 28.96
CA ARG A 3 -37.63 44.56 27.97
C ARG A 3 -36.23 44.11 27.51
N GLY A 4 -35.83 42.89 27.84
CA GLY A 4 -34.64 42.25 27.28
C GLY A 4 -34.93 41.83 25.86
N PHE A 5 -34.01 42.14 24.93
CA PHE A 5 -33.98 41.63 23.59
C PHE A 5 -33.08 40.40 23.59
N ASP A 6 -33.66 39.22 23.48
CA ASP A 6 -32.90 37.98 23.19
C ASP A 6 -32.52 37.96 21.72
N ALA A 7 -31.26 38.09 21.44
CA ALA A 7 -30.71 37.95 20.09
C ALA A 7 -30.49 36.44 19.82
N LEU A 8 -31.34 35.88 18.98
CA LEU A 8 -31.23 34.51 18.47
C LEU A 8 -30.09 34.43 17.43
N LEU A 9 -28.94 33.93 17.83
CA LEU A 9 -27.82 33.63 16.91
C LEU A 9 -28.15 32.40 16.08
N LEU A 10 -28.54 32.59 14.84
CA LEU A 10 -28.65 31.52 13.82
C LEU A 10 -27.27 31.07 13.43
N ALA A 11 -26.86 29.88 13.86
CA ALA A 11 -25.67 29.18 13.35
C ALA A 11 -25.98 28.61 11.95
N LEU A 12 -25.45 29.22 10.92
CA LEU A 12 -25.46 28.66 9.56
C LEU A 12 -24.53 27.43 9.49
N PRO A 13 -25.00 26.27 8.98
CA PRO A 13 -24.12 25.15 8.77
C PRO A 13 -23.11 25.50 7.66
N LEU A 14 -21.80 25.39 7.95
CA LEU A 14 -20.76 25.40 6.93
C LEU A 14 -20.97 24.17 6.05
N ALA A 15 -21.45 24.35 4.84
CA ALA A 15 -21.45 23.31 3.82
C ALA A 15 -19.98 22.98 3.49
N ALA A 16 -19.55 21.76 3.83
CA ALA A 16 -18.26 21.25 3.37
C ALA A 16 -18.29 21.22 1.82
N ALA A 17 -17.48 22.09 1.20
CA ALA A 17 -17.32 22.08 -0.24
C ALA A 17 -16.78 20.70 -0.63
N ALA A 18 -17.50 20.00 -1.52
CA ALA A 18 -17.00 18.77 -2.12
C ALA A 18 -15.67 19.06 -2.81
N ALA A 19 -14.67 18.22 -2.57
CA ALA A 19 -13.39 18.33 -3.26
C ALA A 19 -13.65 18.31 -4.78
N PRO A 20 -12.91 19.11 -5.57
CA PRO A 20 -13.10 19.14 -7.02
C PRO A 20 -12.86 17.74 -7.61
N PRO A 21 -13.59 17.37 -8.68
CA PRO A 21 -13.43 16.08 -9.34
C PRO A 21 -11.97 15.90 -9.78
N CYS A 22 -11.43 14.70 -9.55
CA CYS A 22 -10.05 14.36 -9.86
C CYS A 22 -9.93 13.82 -11.28
N ASP A 23 -9.49 14.66 -12.23
CA ASP A 23 -9.33 14.29 -13.64
C ASP A 23 -8.04 13.51 -13.95
N LYS A 24 -7.04 13.57 -13.04
CA LYS A 24 -5.73 12.93 -13.22
C LYS A 24 -5.36 12.11 -11.97
N PRO A 25 -6.12 11.04 -11.65
CA PRO A 25 -5.86 10.25 -10.46
C PRO A 25 -4.54 9.49 -10.57
N LEU A 26 -3.84 9.38 -9.43
CA LEU A 26 -2.71 8.51 -9.20
C LEU A 26 -3.03 7.62 -8.00
N TYR A 27 -2.54 6.37 -8.04
CA TYR A 27 -2.80 5.38 -7.00
C TYR A 27 -1.49 5.03 -6.30
N LEU A 28 -1.14 5.84 -5.30
CA LEU A 28 0.06 5.61 -4.50
C LEU A 28 -0.13 4.37 -3.62
N SER A 29 0.84 3.47 -3.67
CA SER A 29 0.81 2.27 -2.84
C SER A 29 2.16 1.96 -2.22
N PHE A 30 2.11 1.29 -1.07
CA PHE A 30 3.27 0.85 -0.31
C PHE A 30 3.15 -0.62 0.02
N ASP A 31 4.22 -1.37 -0.22
CA ASP A 31 4.40 -2.69 0.35
C ASP A 31 5.08 -2.55 1.72
N THR A 32 4.93 -3.53 2.61
CA THR A 32 5.48 -3.47 3.98
C THR A 32 6.99 -3.22 3.99
N GLY A 33 7.84 -4.20 4.01
CA GLY A 33 9.28 -4.03 4.23
C GLY A 33 9.64 -3.88 5.72
N HIS A 34 10.78 -3.25 6.04
CA HIS A 34 11.28 -3.18 7.42
C HIS A 34 10.60 -2.13 8.32
N MET A 35 9.60 -1.44 7.86
CA MET A 35 8.77 -0.44 8.58
C MET A 35 9.52 0.78 9.14
N GLY A 36 10.81 0.91 8.92
CA GLY A 36 11.62 1.97 9.54
C GLY A 36 11.28 3.38 9.10
N VAL A 37 10.60 3.55 7.95
CA VAL A 37 10.11 4.85 7.48
C VAL A 37 8.58 5.00 7.58
N ALA A 38 7.89 4.00 8.14
CA ALA A 38 6.43 4.01 8.23
C ALA A 38 5.88 5.24 8.99
N PRO A 39 6.44 5.68 10.13
CA PRO A 39 5.99 6.90 10.79
C PRO A 39 6.12 8.13 9.90
N LEU A 40 7.26 8.31 9.23
CA LEU A 40 7.49 9.43 8.30
C LEU A 40 6.51 9.40 7.13
N VAL A 41 6.28 8.22 6.53
CA VAL A 41 5.31 8.06 5.43
C VAL A 41 3.92 8.50 5.90
N ALA A 42 3.49 8.10 7.09
CA ALA A 42 2.21 8.50 7.65
C ALA A 42 2.10 10.03 7.83
N GLU A 43 3.13 10.66 8.37
CA GLU A 43 3.18 12.12 8.54
C GLU A 43 3.11 12.86 7.19
N VAL A 44 3.85 12.41 6.19
CA VAL A 44 3.83 13.00 4.85
C VAL A 44 2.46 12.86 4.22
N LEU A 45 1.86 11.66 4.26
CA LEU A 45 0.52 11.42 3.71
C LEU A 45 -0.54 12.30 4.39
N ALA A 46 -0.49 12.43 5.72
CA ALA A 46 -1.40 13.29 6.47
C ALA A 46 -1.21 14.77 6.11
N ARG A 47 0.03 15.27 6.13
CA ARG A 47 0.38 16.66 5.82
C ARG A 47 0.00 17.03 4.39
N GLN A 48 0.20 16.09 3.46
CA GLN A 48 -0.14 16.25 2.06
C GLN A 48 -1.62 15.90 1.76
N GLN A 49 -2.41 15.46 2.74
CA GLN A 49 -3.81 15.04 2.56
C GLN A 49 -3.96 13.99 1.44
N VAL A 50 -3.06 13.02 1.39
CA VAL A 50 -3.03 11.94 0.40
C VAL A 50 -3.46 10.64 1.05
N LYS A 51 -4.36 9.90 0.38
CA LYS A 51 -4.66 8.51 0.74
C LYS A 51 -3.87 7.57 -0.15
N ALA A 52 -3.44 6.46 0.43
CA ALA A 52 -2.65 5.44 -0.26
C ALA A 52 -3.24 4.05 -0.01
N THR A 53 -2.73 3.05 -0.72
CA THR A 53 -3.05 1.64 -0.48
C THR A 53 -1.81 0.93 0.05
N PHE A 54 -1.97 0.14 1.10
CA PHE A 54 -0.90 -0.64 1.71
C PHE A 54 -1.10 -2.13 1.43
N PHE A 55 -0.04 -2.83 0.99
CA PHE A 55 -0.02 -4.27 0.82
C PHE A 55 0.81 -4.91 1.92
N LEU A 56 0.18 -5.78 2.72
CA LEU A 56 0.71 -6.26 3.99
C LEU A 56 1.27 -7.68 3.88
N ALA A 57 2.54 -7.83 4.27
CA ALA A 57 3.18 -9.10 4.60
C ALA A 57 3.72 -9.04 6.05
N ASN A 58 3.95 -10.19 6.68
CA ASN A 58 4.49 -10.25 8.04
C ASN A 58 6.03 -10.20 8.05
N GLU A 59 6.57 -9.07 7.67
CA GLU A 59 8.00 -8.87 7.49
C GLU A 59 8.70 -8.42 8.77
N ARG A 60 9.96 -8.86 8.94
CA ARG A 60 10.83 -8.42 10.03
C ARG A 60 11.04 -6.89 9.98
N THR A 61 10.97 -6.24 11.14
CA THR A 61 11.10 -4.79 11.24
C THR A 61 12.44 -4.35 11.86
N LEU A 62 12.81 -3.08 11.61
CA LEU A 62 14.01 -2.49 12.24
C LEU A 62 13.90 -2.38 13.76
N SER A 63 12.70 -2.24 14.30
CA SER A 63 12.44 -2.16 15.74
C SER A 63 12.38 -3.52 16.43
N GLY A 64 12.63 -4.62 15.69
CA GLY A 64 12.42 -5.99 16.13
C GLY A 64 11.00 -6.47 15.91
N GLY A 65 10.78 -7.78 16.01
CA GLY A 65 9.49 -8.38 15.68
C GLY A 65 9.13 -8.26 14.19
N SER A 66 7.85 -8.35 13.91
CA SER A 66 7.31 -8.31 12.54
C SER A 66 6.29 -7.18 12.35
N SER A 67 6.09 -6.77 11.11
CA SER A 67 5.20 -5.67 10.70
C SER A 67 3.72 -5.88 11.07
N LEU A 68 3.32 -7.12 11.32
CA LEU A 68 1.97 -7.48 11.75
C LEU A 68 1.90 -7.95 13.21
N ASP A 69 2.93 -7.71 14.02
CA ASP A 69 2.90 -7.94 15.47
C ASP A 69 2.07 -6.86 16.19
N ASP A 70 1.66 -7.14 17.43
CA ASP A 70 0.81 -6.25 18.24
C ASP A 70 1.40 -4.84 18.43
N GLN A 71 2.74 -4.71 18.43
CA GLN A 71 3.41 -3.42 18.50
C GLN A 71 3.04 -2.47 17.35
N TRP A 72 2.68 -3.00 16.18
CA TRP A 72 2.27 -2.23 15.01
C TRP A 72 0.75 -2.04 14.90
N ALA A 73 -0.05 -2.73 15.72
CA ALA A 73 -1.51 -2.61 15.67
C ALA A 73 -2.02 -1.18 15.81
N PRO A 74 -1.50 -0.32 16.72
CA PRO A 74 -1.91 1.08 16.80
C PRO A 74 -1.64 1.86 15.51
N TRP A 75 -0.51 1.60 14.84
CA TRP A 75 -0.16 2.25 13.59
C TRP A 75 -1.12 1.87 12.46
N TRP A 76 -1.40 0.57 12.29
CA TRP A 76 -2.34 0.08 11.27
C TRP A 76 -3.76 0.58 11.53
N LYS A 77 -4.19 0.58 12.81
CA LYS A 77 -5.51 1.10 13.21
C LYS A 77 -5.66 2.58 12.86
N ALA A 78 -4.63 3.39 13.08
CA ALA A 78 -4.65 4.79 12.70
C ALA A 78 -4.75 4.97 11.18
N ARG A 79 -3.97 4.22 10.39
CA ARG A 79 -4.04 4.29 8.91
C ARG A 79 -5.41 3.86 8.40
N ALA A 80 -6.01 2.84 9.00
CA ALA A 80 -7.37 2.40 8.66
C ALA A 80 -8.41 3.50 8.96
N ALA A 81 -8.34 4.13 10.12
CA ALA A 81 -9.22 5.23 10.52
C ALA A 81 -9.07 6.47 9.63
N GLU A 82 -7.88 6.72 9.12
CA GLU A 82 -7.60 7.81 8.18
C GLU A 82 -8.17 7.56 6.77
N GLY A 83 -8.69 6.36 6.48
CA GLY A 83 -9.32 6.04 5.20
C GLY A 83 -8.37 5.56 4.12
N HIS A 84 -7.17 5.09 4.48
CA HIS A 84 -6.31 4.34 3.57
C HIS A 84 -6.93 3.00 3.17
N ALA A 85 -6.49 2.42 2.04
CA ALA A 85 -6.90 1.09 1.59
C ALA A 85 -5.81 0.06 1.92
N PHE A 86 -6.21 -1.22 1.98
CA PHE A 86 -5.31 -2.31 2.36
C PHE A 86 -5.55 -3.53 1.47
N GLY A 87 -4.48 -4.27 1.18
CA GLY A 87 -4.46 -5.53 0.48
C GLY A 87 -3.40 -6.47 1.04
N SER A 88 -3.37 -7.71 0.57
CA SER A 88 -2.40 -8.73 0.99
C SER A 88 -1.12 -8.69 0.14
N HIS A 89 0.03 -8.97 0.80
CA HIS A 89 1.31 -9.17 0.12
C HIS A 89 1.90 -10.57 0.39
N THR A 90 1.03 -11.55 0.64
CA THR A 90 1.27 -12.87 1.23
C THR A 90 1.84 -12.77 2.65
N TRP A 91 1.64 -13.81 3.46
CA TRP A 91 2.07 -13.73 4.86
C TRP A 91 3.59 -13.70 5.01
N ASP A 92 4.26 -14.70 4.42
CA ASP A 92 5.72 -14.86 4.55
C ASP A 92 6.50 -14.19 3.41
N HIS A 93 5.86 -13.25 2.66
CA HIS A 93 6.44 -12.58 1.50
C HIS A 93 6.98 -13.59 0.47
N ASP A 94 6.06 -14.41 -0.07
CA ASP A 94 6.34 -15.54 -0.94
C ASP A 94 6.63 -15.14 -2.38
N SER A 95 7.89 -15.10 -2.77
CA SER A 95 8.28 -14.87 -4.17
C SER A 95 8.02 -16.09 -5.03
N TRP A 96 7.27 -15.94 -6.11
CA TRP A 96 7.04 -16.98 -7.10
C TRP A 96 8.34 -17.36 -7.83
N LEU A 97 8.54 -18.69 -8.05
CA LEU A 97 9.69 -19.23 -8.77
C LEU A 97 9.29 -19.97 -10.04
N ALA A 98 8.27 -20.82 -9.98
CA ALA A 98 7.82 -21.67 -11.10
C ALA A 98 6.42 -22.23 -10.84
N ASP A 99 5.74 -22.60 -11.91
CA ASP A 99 4.52 -23.42 -11.84
C ASP A 99 4.88 -24.91 -11.84
N VAL A 100 4.11 -25.71 -11.11
CA VAL A 100 4.17 -27.18 -11.06
C VAL A 100 2.75 -27.70 -11.27
N GLY A 101 2.36 -27.89 -12.50
CA GLY A 101 0.96 -28.16 -12.83
C GLY A 101 0.07 -26.99 -12.42
N THR A 102 -0.92 -27.23 -11.57
CA THR A 102 -1.79 -26.21 -10.99
C THR A 102 -1.26 -25.61 -9.69
N ALA A 103 -0.17 -26.15 -9.14
CA ALA A 103 0.49 -25.65 -7.95
C ALA A 103 1.60 -24.65 -8.32
N VAL A 104 2.07 -23.89 -7.35
CA VAL A 104 3.14 -22.91 -7.50
C VAL A 104 4.30 -23.20 -6.55
N ARG A 105 5.52 -23.10 -7.06
CA ARG A 105 6.72 -23.08 -6.23
C ARG A 105 7.03 -21.64 -5.85
N VAL A 106 7.18 -21.43 -4.55
CA VAL A 106 7.48 -20.12 -3.98
C VAL A 106 8.69 -20.20 -3.04
N LYS A 107 9.33 -19.07 -2.81
CA LYS A 107 10.40 -18.93 -1.82
C LYS A 107 10.06 -17.76 -0.90
N PRO A 108 9.63 -18.05 0.35
CA PRO A 108 9.39 -17.01 1.34
C PRO A 108 10.69 -16.31 1.70
N SER A 109 10.64 -14.99 1.88
CA SER A 109 11.76 -14.21 2.42
C SER A 109 11.66 -14.00 3.92
N GLN A 110 10.50 -14.33 4.52
CA GLN A 110 10.17 -14.14 5.93
C GLN A 110 9.66 -15.43 6.56
N GLY A 111 9.48 -15.40 7.88
CA GLY A 111 8.91 -16.52 8.63
C GLY A 111 9.86 -17.70 8.86
N PRO A 112 9.35 -18.79 9.47
CA PRO A 112 10.18 -19.95 9.85
C PRO A 112 10.80 -20.72 8.68
N GLN A 113 10.23 -20.58 7.49
CA GLN A 113 10.70 -21.23 6.27
C GLN A 113 11.41 -20.27 5.31
N ALA A 114 11.88 -19.11 5.80
CA ALA A 114 12.58 -18.12 4.99
C ALA A 114 13.76 -18.76 4.24
N GLY A 115 13.82 -18.48 2.93
CA GLY A 115 14.87 -19.02 2.06
C GLY A 115 14.64 -20.44 1.54
N GLN A 116 13.67 -21.20 2.08
CA GLN A 116 13.35 -22.56 1.64
C GLN A 116 12.31 -22.54 0.51
N VAL A 117 12.46 -23.40 -0.47
CA VAL A 117 11.48 -23.52 -1.56
C VAL A 117 10.30 -24.38 -1.07
N ARG A 118 9.08 -23.86 -1.24
CA ARG A 118 7.82 -24.55 -0.95
C ARG A 118 7.03 -24.75 -2.24
N THR A 119 6.21 -25.81 -2.28
CA THR A 119 5.18 -25.98 -3.30
C THR A 119 3.83 -25.81 -2.64
N LEU A 120 3.03 -24.86 -3.12
CA LEU A 120 1.71 -24.56 -2.63
C LEU A 120 0.68 -24.90 -3.70
N ASP A 121 -0.32 -25.68 -3.35
CA ASP A 121 -1.53 -25.78 -4.14
C ASP A 121 -2.39 -24.51 -4.01
N ALA A 122 -3.55 -24.49 -4.66
CA ALA A 122 -4.43 -23.34 -4.61
C ALA A 122 -4.88 -23.00 -3.17
N ALA A 123 -5.18 -24.01 -2.36
CA ALA A 123 -5.60 -23.79 -0.96
C ALA A 123 -4.46 -23.22 -0.11
N GLY A 124 -3.24 -23.74 -0.27
CA GLY A 124 -2.05 -23.25 0.41
C GLY A 124 -1.73 -21.79 0.03
N TYR A 125 -1.80 -21.43 -1.26
CA TYR A 125 -1.58 -20.05 -1.69
C TYR A 125 -2.70 -19.13 -1.19
N CYS A 126 -3.94 -19.58 -1.20
CA CYS A 126 -5.06 -18.83 -0.60
C CYS A 126 -4.88 -18.57 0.90
N ALA A 127 -4.35 -19.54 1.65
CA ALA A 127 -4.04 -19.35 3.06
C ALA A 127 -2.99 -18.24 3.27
N GLU A 128 -1.94 -18.20 2.43
CA GLU A 128 -0.92 -17.14 2.48
C GLU A 128 -1.51 -15.74 2.19
N LEU A 129 -2.52 -15.65 1.32
CA LEU A 129 -3.22 -14.38 1.04
C LEU A 129 -4.18 -13.99 2.18
N GLN A 130 -4.83 -14.97 2.81
CA GLN A 130 -5.85 -14.72 3.82
C GLN A 130 -5.27 -14.34 5.19
N ARG A 131 -4.10 -14.84 5.55
CA ARG A 131 -3.48 -14.60 6.88
C ARG A 131 -3.25 -13.10 7.17
N PRO A 132 -2.67 -12.28 6.25
CA PRO A 132 -2.56 -10.83 6.48
C PRO A 132 -3.91 -10.16 6.66
N ALA A 133 -4.96 -10.59 5.92
CA ALA A 133 -6.29 -10.02 6.04
C ALA A 133 -6.93 -10.32 7.42
N GLN A 134 -6.84 -11.55 7.88
CA GLN A 134 -7.33 -11.95 9.21
C GLN A 134 -6.59 -11.19 10.32
N ARG A 135 -5.27 -11.08 10.18
CA ARG A 135 -4.46 -10.36 11.17
C ARG A 135 -4.77 -8.86 11.19
N PHE A 136 -4.93 -8.25 10.01
CA PHE A 136 -5.32 -6.85 9.89
C PHE A 136 -6.70 -6.60 10.53
N GLU A 137 -7.69 -7.46 10.26
CA GLU A 137 -9.02 -7.36 10.87
C GLU A 137 -8.94 -7.49 12.41
N ALA A 138 -8.15 -8.43 12.91
CA ALA A 138 -7.94 -8.59 14.36
C ALA A 138 -7.30 -7.35 15.01
N MET A 139 -6.36 -6.69 14.33
CA MET A 139 -5.69 -5.49 14.85
C MET A 139 -6.56 -4.23 14.77
N THR A 140 -7.37 -4.09 13.72
CA THR A 140 -8.00 -2.81 13.38
C THR A 140 -9.52 -2.82 13.52
N GLY A 141 -10.14 -3.99 13.51
CA GLY A 141 -11.59 -4.16 13.40
C GLY A 141 -12.14 -3.88 11.99
N GLN A 142 -11.26 -3.64 11.00
CA GLN A 142 -11.66 -3.35 9.61
C GLN A 142 -11.18 -4.46 8.67
N LYS A 143 -11.96 -4.71 7.62
CA LYS A 143 -11.60 -5.65 6.56
C LYS A 143 -10.79 -4.96 5.47
N MET A 144 -9.84 -5.68 4.89
CA MET A 144 -9.13 -5.20 3.71
C MET A 144 -9.86 -5.59 2.42
N GLN A 145 -9.58 -4.87 1.34
CA GLN A 145 -10.07 -5.23 0.01
C GLN A 145 -9.41 -6.54 -0.45
N ALA A 146 -10.14 -7.41 -1.15
CA ALA A 146 -9.60 -8.68 -1.64
C ALA A 146 -8.62 -8.48 -2.81
N LEU A 147 -7.70 -7.54 -2.62
CA LEU A 147 -6.58 -7.23 -3.50
C LEU A 147 -5.28 -7.82 -2.94
N PHE A 148 -4.43 -8.35 -3.82
CA PHE A 148 -3.10 -8.74 -3.43
C PHE A 148 -2.05 -8.26 -4.43
N ARG A 149 -0.84 -8.06 -3.94
CA ARG A 149 0.35 -7.86 -4.76
C ARG A 149 1.28 -9.05 -4.57
N ALA A 150 1.72 -9.63 -5.68
CA ALA A 150 2.68 -10.73 -5.62
C ALA A 150 4.07 -10.19 -5.25
N PRO A 151 4.78 -10.76 -4.25
CA PRO A 151 6.12 -10.36 -3.88
C PRO A 151 7.09 -10.35 -5.06
N GLY A 152 7.86 -9.23 -5.19
CA GLY A 152 8.73 -8.98 -6.33
C GLY A 152 8.01 -8.79 -7.67
N GLY A 153 6.70 -8.62 -7.68
CA GLY A 153 5.88 -8.42 -8.88
C GLY A 153 5.78 -9.65 -9.80
N LYS A 154 6.28 -10.81 -9.38
CA LYS A 154 6.32 -12.01 -10.21
C LYS A 154 5.01 -12.78 -10.13
N THR A 155 4.39 -12.99 -11.27
CA THR A 155 3.14 -13.75 -11.40
C THR A 155 3.24 -14.83 -12.46
N SER A 156 2.30 -15.78 -12.42
CA SER A 156 2.11 -16.80 -13.42
C SER A 156 0.62 -17.13 -13.61
N PRO A 157 0.25 -17.82 -14.69
CA PRO A 157 -1.13 -18.28 -14.87
C PRO A 157 -1.65 -19.13 -13.70
N ALA A 158 -0.84 -20.05 -13.16
CA ALA A 158 -1.24 -20.91 -12.04
C ALA A 158 -1.38 -20.11 -10.75
N LEU A 159 -0.45 -19.19 -10.43
CA LEU A 159 -0.53 -18.31 -9.26
C LEU A 159 -1.79 -17.44 -9.30
N LEU A 160 -2.05 -16.81 -10.45
CA LEU A 160 -3.24 -15.97 -10.60
C LEU A 160 -4.53 -16.79 -10.56
N ALA A 161 -4.54 -18.02 -11.08
CA ALA A 161 -5.69 -18.92 -10.98
C ALA A 161 -5.95 -19.34 -9.53
N ALA A 162 -4.90 -19.70 -8.77
CA ALA A 162 -4.99 -20.02 -7.35
C ALA A 162 -5.59 -18.84 -6.56
N ALA A 163 -5.07 -17.64 -6.74
CA ALA A 163 -5.60 -16.45 -6.05
C ALA A 163 -7.08 -16.19 -6.40
N ARG A 164 -7.44 -16.29 -7.69
CA ARG A 164 -8.83 -16.10 -8.13
C ARG A 164 -9.78 -17.15 -7.58
N SER A 165 -9.35 -18.41 -7.39
CA SER A 165 -10.21 -19.47 -6.86
C SER A 165 -10.72 -19.18 -5.46
N CYS A 166 -10.04 -18.34 -4.69
CA CYS A 166 -10.48 -17.84 -3.39
C CYS A 166 -10.82 -16.34 -3.40
N GLY A 167 -11.06 -15.75 -4.56
CA GLY A 167 -11.63 -14.41 -4.75
C GLY A 167 -10.65 -13.26 -4.56
N TRP A 168 -9.33 -13.50 -4.66
CA TRP A 168 -8.32 -12.44 -4.64
C TRP A 168 -7.99 -11.95 -6.04
N SER A 169 -7.86 -10.62 -6.20
CA SER A 169 -7.48 -9.94 -7.44
C SER A 169 -6.06 -9.39 -7.33
N HIS A 170 -5.23 -9.69 -8.33
CA HIS A 170 -3.84 -9.20 -8.35
C HIS A 170 -3.77 -7.73 -8.78
N VAL A 171 -2.90 -6.98 -8.09
CA VAL A 171 -2.54 -5.61 -8.41
C VAL A 171 -1.03 -5.48 -8.53
N GLY A 172 -0.54 -5.14 -9.72
CA GLY A 172 0.84 -4.75 -9.95
C GLY A 172 1.05 -3.24 -9.77
N TRP A 173 2.03 -2.72 -10.47
CA TRP A 173 2.28 -1.30 -10.66
C TRP A 173 2.52 -1.02 -12.14
N THR A 174 2.35 0.23 -12.55
CA THR A 174 2.67 0.62 -13.93
C THR A 174 4.17 0.81 -14.13
N PRO A 175 4.70 0.72 -15.35
CA PRO A 175 6.13 0.89 -15.58
C PRO A 175 6.70 2.21 -15.04
N ALA A 176 5.99 3.32 -15.23
CA ALA A 176 6.37 4.63 -14.68
C ALA A 176 6.13 4.73 -13.17
N GLY A 177 5.26 3.87 -12.63
CA GLY A 177 4.92 3.80 -11.21
C GLY A 177 5.94 3.08 -10.34
N PHE A 178 6.93 2.39 -10.91
CA PHE A 178 8.04 1.84 -10.14
C PHE A 178 8.97 2.96 -9.66
N LEU A 179 8.81 3.39 -8.41
CA LEU A 179 9.51 4.54 -7.86
C LEU A 179 10.99 4.29 -7.57
N GLY A 180 11.39 3.01 -7.47
CA GLY A 180 12.80 2.59 -7.39
C GLY A 180 13.44 2.75 -6.02
N ASP A 181 12.64 2.85 -4.97
CA ASP A 181 13.11 2.98 -3.59
C ASP A 181 13.91 1.76 -3.09
N GLU A 182 13.84 0.62 -3.79
CA GLU A 182 14.63 -0.60 -3.54
C GLU A 182 15.93 -0.69 -4.36
N LEU A 183 16.14 0.22 -5.32
CA LEU A 183 17.33 0.20 -6.17
C LEU A 183 18.58 0.66 -5.39
N PRO A 184 19.75 0.11 -5.69
CA PRO A 184 21.00 0.49 -5.01
C PRO A 184 21.31 1.98 -5.14
N SER A 185 21.56 2.65 -4.02
CA SER A 185 21.82 4.09 -3.94
C SER A 185 23.00 4.55 -4.79
N GLU A 186 24.02 3.72 -4.91
CA GLU A 186 25.26 4.00 -5.64
C GLU A 186 25.03 4.17 -7.15
N ARG A 187 23.96 3.56 -7.68
CA ARG A 187 23.60 3.61 -9.11
C ARG A 187 22.36 4.43 -9.39
N HIS A 188 21.52 4.65 -8.38
CA HIS A 188 20.23 5.31 -8.49
C HIS A 188 20.03 6.29 -7.33
N SER A 189 20.57 7.51 -7.47
CA SER A 189 20.43 8.52 -6.44
C SER A 189 18.95 8.93 -6.25
N ASN A 190 18.60 9.39 -5.05
CA ASN A 190 17.26 9.90 -4.76
C ASN A 190 16.83 11.01 -5.73
N ALA A 191 17.76 11.91 -6.11
CA ALA A 191 17.49 12.99 -7.07
C ALA A 191 17.13 12.44 -8.45
N GLN A 192 17.87 11.43 -8.95
CA GLN A 192 17.56 10.80 -10.24
C GLN A 192 16.20 10.09 -10.22
N LEU A 193 15.87 9.38 -9.11
CA LEU A 193 14.59 8.71 -8.95
C LEU A 193 13.43 9.72 -8.95
N LEU A 194 13.56 10.82 -8.20
CA LEU A 194 12.59 11.90 -8.17
C LEU A 194 12.36 12.53 -9.55
N GLN A 195 13.44 12.90 -10.25
CA GLN A 195 13.36 13.50 -11.58
C GLN A 195 12.69 12.55 -12.59
N ARG A 196 13.05 11.27 -12.57
CA ARG A 196 12.43 10.24 -13.42
C ARG A 196 10.93 10.14 -13.15
N ALA A 197 10.54 10.00 -11.89
CA ALA A 197 9.14 9.85 -11.50
C ALA A 197 8.33 11.09 -11.90
N LEU A 198 8.83 12.30 -11.60
CA LEU A 198 8.17 13.55 -12.02
C LEU A 198 8.01 13.66 -13.54
N ARG A 199 8.97 13.19 -14.34
CA ARG A 199 8.90 13.25 -15.79
C ARG A 199 7.95 12.21 -16.39
N ASP A 200 7.96 10.99 -15.88
CA ASP A 200 7.41 9.82 -16.57
C ASP A 200 6.00 9.44 -16.10
N ILE A 201 5.59 9.78 -14.88
CA ILE A 201 4.27 9.44 -14.31
C ILE A 201 3.14 10.13 -15.10
N ARG A 202 2.06 9.36 -15.34
CA ARG A 202 0.85 9.77 -16.06
C ARG A 202 -0.40 9.48 -15.22
N ALA A 203 -1.50 10.11 -15.58
CA ALA A 203 -2.81 9.84 -14.96
C ALA A 203 -3.19 8.35 -15.09
N GLY A 204 -3.71 7.79 -14.02
CA GLY A 204 -4.05 6.37 -13.92
C GLY A 204 -2.92 5.48 -13.43
N ASP A 205 -1.68 5.98 -13.27
CA ASP A 205 -0.56 5.16 -12.82
C ASP A 205 -0.73 4.66 -11.38
N ILE A 206 -0.39 3.38 -11.18
CA ILE A 206 -0.27 2.75 -9.87
C ILE A 206 1.21 2.84 -9.46
N LEU A 207 1.47 3.56 -8.36
CA LEU A 207 2.82 3.85 -7.88
C LEU A 207 3.20 2.87 -6.76
N LEU A 208 4.43 2.36 -6.79
CA LEU A 208 4.99 1.45 -5.79
C LEU A 208 6.16 2.09 -5.06
N ALA A 209 6.10 2.08 -3.74
CA ALA A 209 7.21 2.24 -2.81
C ALA A 209 7.02 1.28 -1.62
N HIS A 210 7.92 1.32 -0.64
CA HIS A 210 7.90 0.44 0.53
C HIS A 210 7.95 1.25 1.84
N LEU A 211 7.49 0.65 2.93
CA LEU A 211 7.62 1.22 4.28
C LEU A 211 9.04 1.02 4.86
N GLY A 212 10.01 0.92 3.97
CA GLY A 212 11.44 0.78 4.23
C GLY A 212 12.04 -0.47 3.62
N ILE A 213 13.24 -0.33 3.07
CA ILE A 213 13.96 -1.36 2.31
C ILE A 213 15.36 -1.60 2.90
N TRP A 214 15.71 -2.87 3.12
CA TRP A 214 17.00 -3.27 3.67
C TRP A 214 18.19 -3.01 2.73
N SER A 215 17.96 -3.05 1.42
CA SER A 215 19.02 -2.95 0.41
C SER A 215 19.50 -1.52 0.13
N ARG A 216 18.75 -0.51 0.59
CA ARG A 216 19.07 0.89 0.30
C ARG A 216 19.70 1.59 1.51
N ARG A 217 20.85 2.27 1.29
CA ARG A 217 21.59 2.97 2.35
C ARG A 217 21.06 4.39 2.62
N ASP A 218 20.76 5.17 1.55
CA ASP A 218 20.12 6.48 1.66
C ASP A 218 18.61 6.32 1.58
N ALA A 219 17.93 6.56 2.68
CA ALA A 219 16.49 6.37 2.77
C ALA A 219 15.73 7.21 1.72
N TRP A 220 14.92 6.53 0.89
CA TRP A 220 14.19 7.14 -0.20
C TRP A 220 13.05 8.05 0.32
N ALA A 221 12.24 7.57 1.25
CA ALA A 221 11.05 8.28 1.71
C ALA A 221 11.33 9.69 2.25
N PRO A 222 12.36 9.95 3.10
CA PRO A 222 12.67 11.31 3.55
C PRO A 222 13.03 12.26 2.41
N ALA A 223 13.76 11.76 1.40
CA ALA A 223 14.30 12.61 0.34
C ALA A 223 13.36 12.79 -0.85
N VAL A 224 12.48 11.82 -1.13
CA VAL A 224 11.73 11.75 -2.39
C VAL A 224 10.22 11.84 -2.19
N LEU A 225 9.65 11.21 -1.18
CA LEU A 225 8.19 11.04 -1.09
C LEU A 225 7.44 12.38 -1.09
N GLU A 226 7.80 13.30 -0.22
CA GLU A 226 7.08 14.57 -0.12
C GLU A 226 7.33 15.48 -1.33
N PRO A 227 8.56 15.68 -1.82
CA PRO A 227 8.81 16.41 -3.07
C PRO A 227 8.09 15.80 -4.28
N LEU A 228 7.99 14.46 -4.37
CA LEU A 228 7.26 13.79 -5.43
C LEU A 228 5.77 14.11 -5.37
N ILE A 229 5.14 13.94 -4.21
CA ILE A 229 3.71 14.24 -4.04
C ILE A 229 3.44 15.71 -4.38
N ALA A 230 4.23 16.64 -3.84
CA ALA A 230 4.08 18.08 -4.09
C ALA A 230 4.23 18.42 -5.57
N GLY A 231 5.26 17.89 -6.22
CA GLY A 231 5.52 18.14 -7.64
C GLY A 231 4.44 17.56 -8.56
N LEU A 232 3.90 16.38 -8.23
CA LEU A 232 2.77 15.80 -8.98
C LEU A 232 1.49 16.61 -8.79
N LYS A 233 1.19 17.08 -7.58
CA LYS A 233 0.04 17.97 -7.32
C LYS A 233 0.14 19.29 -8.08
N GLN A 234 1.33 19.90 -8.12
CA GLN A 234 1.57 21.13 -8.92
C GLN A 234 1.30 20.91 -10.42
N ARG A 235 1.43 19.67 -10.91
CA ARG A 235 1.09 19.30 -12.30
C ARG A 235 -0.38 18.92 -12.47
N GLY A 236 -1.22 19.12 -11.46
CA GLY A 236 -2.65 18.87 -11.46
C GLY A 236 -3.04 17.40 -11.25
N PHE A 237 -2.13 16.55 -10.76
CA PHE A 237 -2.48 15.20 -10.33
C PHE A 237 -3.13 15.23 -8.95
N CYS A 238 -3.99 14.25 -8.69
CA CYS A 238 -4.58 13.98 -7.41
C CYS A 238 -4.36 12.51 -7.04
N PHE A 239 -4.51 12.18 -5.77
CA PHE A 239 -4.23 10.85 -5.26
C PHE A 239 -5.51 10.20 -4.75
N ALA A 240 -5.73 8.95 -5.14
CA ALA A 240 -6.83 8.12 -4.71
C ALA A 240 -6.31 6.75 -4.25
N THR A 241 -7.14 5.98 -3.55
CA THR A 241 -6.83 4.60 -3.19
C THR A 241 -7.21 3.65 -4.31
N LEU A 242 -6.70 2.42 -4.28
CA LEU A 242 -7.11 1.39 -5.23
C LEU A 242 -8.60 1.00 -5.10
N ARG A 243 -9.29 1.36 -4.01
CA ARG A 243 -10.75 1.25 -3.92
C ARG A 243 -11.47 2.12 -4.95
N ASP A 244 -10.84 3.20 -5.37
CA ASP A 244 -11.40 4.16 -6.33
C ASP A 244 -10.91 3.89 -7.76
N HIS A 245 -10.00 2.91 -7.94
CA HIS A 245 -9.47 2.58 -9.26
C HIS A 245 -10.52 1.85 -10.11
N PRO A 246 -10.79 2.26 -11.37
CA PRO A 246 -11.85 1.68 -12.20
C PRO A 246 -11.83 0.15 -12.30
N GLN A 247 -10.64 -0.45 -12.35
CA GLN A 247 -10.47 -1.90 -12.44
C GLN A 247 -10.77 -2.62 -11.12
N PHE A 248 -10.61 -1.94 -9.97
CA PHE A 248 -10.62 -2.60 -8.65
C PHE A 248 -11.75 -2.13 -7.74
N ALA A 249 -12.49 -1.10 -8.10
CA ALA A 249 -13.58 -0.54 -7.29
C ALA A 249 -14.67 -1.56 -6.93
N ALA A 250 -14.92 -2.54 -7.79
CA ALA A 250 -15.90 -3.59 -7.55
C ALA A 250 -15.37 -4.79 -6.74
N VAL A 251 -14.05 -4.83 -6.39
CA VAL A 251 -13.47 -5.92 -5.62
C VAL A 251 -13.94 -5.81 -4.16
N PRO A 252 -14.55 -6.89 -3.59
CA PRO A 252 -15.12 -6.84 -2.25
C PRO A 252 -14.05 -6.73 -1.15
N THR A 253 -14.47 -6.33 0.04
CA THR A 253 -13.66 -6.45 1.27
C THR A 253 -13.82 -7.83 1.91
N ARG A 254 -12.80 -8.33 2.56
CA ARG A 254 -12.75 -9.63 3.25
C ARG A 254 -12.10 -9.53 4.62
#